data_ca8440870c5d8db5058e3289bf2b2c28
#
_entry.id   ca8440870c5d8db5058e3289bf2b2c28
#
_cell.length_a   1.000
_cell.length_b   1.000
_cell.length_c   1.000
_cell.angle_alpha   90.00
_cell.angle_beta   90.00
_cell.angle_gamma   90.00
#
_symmetry.space_group_name_H-M   'P 1'
#
loop_
_entity.id
_entity.type
_entity.pdbx_description
1 polymer ?
#
loop_
_entity_poly.entity_id
_entity_poly.type
_entity_poly.pdbx_seq_one_letter_code
_entity_poly.pdbx_strand_id
1 'polypeptide(L)'
;MADSLSISLPRDSFTDAALENLDHLLESKGSLIKKAFGIEEVTYTATEDRITFNWLTGEIEPEKAKATQDFIGKLCEMARTQKRVTAKAKAVDNEKYAFRCFLLRLGLIGNEYKTTRKILMANLSGNASFKSGKKKEAAEHEQG
;
A
#
# COMPACT_ATOMS: atom_id res chain seq x y z
N MET A 1 -3.89 -20.66 -15.27
CA MET A 1 -3.01 -19.80 -14.55
C MET A 1 -3.21 -18.36 -14.95
N ALA A 2 -3.34 -17.50 -13.99
CA ALA A 2 -3.60 -16.10 -14.29
C ALA A 2 -2.31 -15.36 -14.59
N ASP A 3 -2.35 -14.58 -15.64
CA ASP A 3 -1.20 -13.77 -16.00
C ASP A 3 -1.29 -12.37 -15.42
N SER A 4 -2.36 -12.07 -14.71
CA SER A 4 -2.51 -10.78 -14.07
C SER A 4 -3.61 -10.88 -13.03
N LEU A 5 -3.59 -9.95 -12.09
CA LEU A 5 -4.60 -9.87 -11.05
C LEU A 5 -5.25 -8.51 -11.11
N SER A 6 -6.56 -8.51 -11.29
CA SER A 6 -7.34 -7.27 -11.25
C SER A 6 -8.22 -7.29 -10.02
N ILE A 7 -8.22 -6.20 -9.28
CA ILE A 7 -9.04 -6.06 -8.09
C ILE A 7 -10.05 -4.97 -8.37
N SER A 8 -11.33 -5.30 -8.29
CA SER A 8 -12.40 -4.37 -8.61
C SER A 8 -13.32 -4.17 -7.44
N LEU A 9 -13.80 -2.93 -7.28
CA LEU A 9 -14.80 -2.61 -6.26
C LEU A 9 -15.94 -1.89 -6.94
N PRO A 10 -17.15 -1.97 -6.35
CA PRO A 10 -18.30 -1.28 -6.94
C PRO A 10 -18.10 0.22 -6.95
N ARG A 11 -18.46 0.86 -8.06
CA ARG A 11 -18.31 2.30 -8.19
C ARG A 11 -19.18 3.06 -7.20
N ASP A 12 -20.36 2.53 -6.93
CA ASP A 12 -21.29 3.18 -5.99
C ASP A 12 -20.78 3.24 -4.58
N SER A 13 -19.76 2.45 -4.23
CA SER A 13 -19.15 2.53 -2.89
C SER A 13 -18.36 3.82 -2.70
N PHE A 14 -18.09 4.54 -3.80
CA PHE A 14 -17.24 5.73 -3.74
C PHE A 14 -18.03 6.97 -4.10
N THR A 15 -17.99 7.97 -3.23
CA THR A 15 -18.48 9.29 -3.57
C THR A 15 -17.39 10.01 -4.33
N ASP A 16 -17.70 11.18 -4.88
CA ASP A 16 -16.67 11.98 -5.55
C ASP A 16 -15.56 12.34 -4.57
N ALA A 17 -15.92 12.65 -3.34
CA ALA A 17 -14.92 12.97 -2.32
C ALA A 17 -14.04 11.76 -2.03
N ALA A 18 -14.59 10.56 -2.01
CA ALA A 18 -13.81 9.36 -1.77
C ALA A 18 -12.82 9.12 -2.90
N LEU A 19 -13.23 9.35 -4.14
CA LEU A 19 -12.30 9.19 -5.26
C LEU A 19 -11.19 10.23 -5.21
N GLU A 20 -11.51 11.44 -4.81
CA GLU A 20 -10.51 12.48 -4.66
C GLU A 20 -9.50 12.07 -3.57
N ASN A 21 -9.99 11.53 -2.46
CA ASN A 21 -9.10 11.04 -1.41
C ASN A 21 -8.23 9.91 -1.90
N LEU A 22 -8.78 9.01 -2.72
CA LEU A 22 -8.01 7.91 -3.27
C LEU A 22 -6.89 8.45 -4.17
N ASP A 23 -7.21 9.42 -5.01
CA ASP A 23 -6.20 10.04 -5.87
C ASP A 23 -5.09 10.66 -5.03
N HIS A 24 -5.45 11.33 -3.95
CA HIS A 24 -4.47 11.97 -3.08
C HIS A 24 -3.61 10.94 -2.35
N LEU A 25 -4.20 9.82 -1.94
CA LEU A 25 -3.43 8.75 -1.31
C LEU A 25 -2.42 8.16 -2.28
N LEU A 26 -2.85 7.93 -3.51
CA LEU A 26 -1.95 7.37 -4.51
C LEU A 26 -0.86 8.36 -4.87
N GLU A 27 -1.16 9.64 -4.83
CA GLU A 27 -0.15 10.65 -5.10
C GLU A 27 0.85 10.78 -3.96
N SER A 28 0.36 10.86 -2.73
CA SER A 28 1.24 11.09 -1.59
C SER A 28 2.05 9.87 -1.22
N LYS A 29 1.51 8.66 -1.46
CA LYS A 29 2.20 7.41 -1.12
C LYS A 29 2.67 6.65 -2.34
N GLY A 30 2.48 7.21 -3.52
CA GLY A 30 2.76 6.50 -4.76
C GLY A 30 4.17 5.98 -4.87
N SER A 31 5.14 6.76 -4.46
CA SER A 31 6.53 6.36 -4.54
C SER A 31 6.79 5.08 -3.75
N LEU A 32 6.25 5.01 -2.54
CA LEU A 32 6.42 3.82 -1.71
C LEU A 32 5.64 2.64 -2.26
N ILE A 33 4.44 2.89 -2.75
CA ILE A 33 3.60 1.84 -3.31
C ILE A 33 4.26 1.24 -4.56
N LYS A 34 4.80 2.08 -5.43
CA LYS A 34 5.48 1.61 -6.63
C LYS A 34 6.61 0.65 -6.27
N LYS A 35 7.40 1.02 -5.28
CA LYS A 35 8.52 0.18 -4.87
C LYS A 35 8.04 -1.09 -4.20
N ALA A 36 7.02 -0.98 -3.36
CA ALA A 36 6.52 -2.14 -2.65
C ALA A 36 5.98 -3.19 -3.60
N PHE A 37 5.30 -2.77 -4.65
CA PHE A 37 4.68 -3.71 -5.59
C PHE A 37 5.52 -3.95 -6.83
N GLY A 38 6.60 -3.19 -7.02
CA GLY A 38 7.44 -3.36 -8.20
C GLY A 38 6.74 -2.92 -9.48
N ILE A 39 5.93 -1.86 -9.40
CA ILE A 39 5.18 -1.36 -10.54
C ILE A 39 5.63 0.06 -10.88
N GLU A 40 5.36 0.46 -12.10
CA GLU A 40 5.81 1.76 -12.57
C GLU A 40 4.81 2.86 -12.30
N GLU A 41 3.53 2.50 -12.19
CA GLU A 41 2.48 3.48 -11.98
C GLU A 41 1.45 2.93 -11.01
N VAL A 42 0.94 3.79 -10.16
CA VAL A 42 -0.12 3.43 -9.23
C VAL A 42 -1.42 4.07 -9.72
N THR A 43 -2.07 3.42 -10.64
CA THR A 43 -3.28 3.94 -11.26
C THR A 43 -4.43 2.97 -11.08
N TYR A 44 -5.62 3.43 -11.39
CA TYR A 44 -6.79 2.59 -11.43
C TYR A 44 -7.69 3.07 -12.58
N THR A 45 -8.62 2.22 -12.96
CA THR A 45 -9.58 2.55 -13.97
C THR A 45 -10.96 2.68 -13.33
N ALA A 46 -11.64 3.79 -13.59
CA ALA A 46 -12.97 4.02 -13.06
C ALA A 46 -13.97 4.00 -14.20
N THR A 47 -15.01 3.18 -14.06
CA THR A 47 -16.11 3.14 -15.02
C THR A 47 -17.37 3.49 -14.27
N GLU A 48 -18.52 3.43 -14.94
CA GLU A 48 -19.79 3.70 -14.30
C GLU A 48 -20.10 2.65 -13.24
N ASP A 49 -19.58 1.45 -13.42
CA ASP A 49 -19.92 0.32 -12.56
C ASP A 49 -18.89 0.00 -11.50
N ARG A 50 -17.63 0.26 -11.75
CA ARG A 50 -16.59 -0.21 -10.84
C ARG A 50 -15.30 0.58 -10.94
N ILE A 51 -14.46 0.38 -9.91
CA ILE A 51 -13.10 0.87 -9.83
C ILE A 51 -12.20 -0.35 -9.90
N THR A 52 -11.24 -0.37 -10.81
CA THR A 52 -10.41 -1.54 -11.03
C THR A 52 -8.93 -1.19 -10.89
N PHE A 53 -8.22 -2.02 -10.15
CA PHE A 53 -6.77 -1.89 -9.96
C PHE A 53 -6.08 -3.04 -10.65
N ASN A 54 -5.23 -2.74 -11.62
CA ASN A 54 -4.49 -3.75 -12.38
C ASN A 54 -3.01 -3.66 -12.07
N TRP A 55 -2.66 -3.85 -10.82
CA TRP A 55 -1.28 -3.63 -10.38
C TRP A 55 -0.37 -4.84 -10.54
N LEU A 56 -0.91 -6.05 -10.57
CA LEU A 56 -0.10 -7.24 -10.65
C LEU A 56 -0.24 -7.89 -12.01
N THR A 57 0.90 -8.20 -12.62
CA THR A 57 0.93 -8.90 -13.91
C THR A 57 1.90 -10.04 -13.80
N GLY A 58 1.82 -10.96 -14.74
CA GLY A 58 2.68 -12.11 -14.77
C GLY A 58 2.23 -13.17 -13.79
N GLU A 59 3.09 -14.08 -13.47
CA GLU A 59 2.79 -15.16 -12.55
C GLU A 59 2.70 -14.62 -11.14
N ILE A 60 1.58 -14.80 -10.46
CA ILE A 60 1.32 -14.19 -9.17
C ILE A 60 1.14 -15.26 -8.12
N GLU A 61 1.96 -15.21 -7.07
CA GLU A 61 1.85 -16.14 -5.96
C GLU A 61 0.61 -15.85 -5.13
N PRO A 62 -0.05 -16.88 -4.61
CA PRO A 62 -1.27 -16.67 -3.83
C PRO A 62 -1.11 -15.73 -2.66
N GLU A 63 0.03 -15.79 -1.97
CA GLU A 63 0.25 -14.91 -0.83
C GLU A 63 0.36 -13.46 -1.25
N LYS A 64 1.00 -13.22 -2.38
CA LYS A 64 1.11 -11.85 -2.88
C LYS A 64 -0.22 -11.34 -3.37
N ALA A 65 -1.03 -12.21 -3.98
CA ALA A 65 -2.36 -11.84 -4.41
C ALA A 65 -3.22 -11.43 -3.21
N LYS A 66 -3.14 -12.20 -2.12
CA LYS A 66 -3.89 -11.88 -0.92
C LYS A 66 -3.40 -10.57 -0.30
N ALA A 67 -2.08 -10.39 -0.24
CA ALA A 67 -1.52 -9.17 0.33
C ALA A 67 -1.97 -7.95 -0.46
N THR A 68 -2.03 -8.06 -1.78
CA THR A 68 -2.46 -6.98 -2.63
C THR A 68 -3.95 -6.68 -2.43
N GLN A 69 -4.77 -7.71 -2.31
CA GLN A 69 -6.19 -7.52 -2.04
C GLN A 69 -6.41 -6.84 -0.70
N ASP A 70 -5.67 -7.28 0.32
CA ASP A 70 -5.77 -6.66 1.64
C ASP A 70 -5.39 -5.19 1.57
N PHE A 71 -4.31 -4.90 0.88
CA PHE A 71 -3.81 -3.54 0.79
C PHE A 71 -4.81 -2.63 0.05
N ILE A 72 -5.27 -3.05 -1.11
CA ILE A 72 -6.17 -2.23 -1.91
C ILE A 72 -7.51 -2.07 -1.19
N GLY A 73 -8.00 -3.13 -0.55
CA GLY A 73 -9.24 -3.04 0.20
C GLY A 73 -9.16 -2.02 1.32
N LYS A 74 -8.06 -2.05 2.08
CA LYS A 74 -7.89 -1.10 3.18
C LYS A 74 -7.62 0.32 2.67
N LEU A 75 -6.90 0.44 1.56
CA LEU A 75 -6.65 1.73 0.96
C LEU A 75 -7.95 2.40 0.54
N CYS A 76 -8.84 1.64 -0.09
CA CYS A 76 -10.12 2.15 -0.51
C CYS A 76 -11.01 2.48 0.69
N GLU A 77 -10.93 1.66 1.74
CA GLU A 77 -11.68 1.95 2.95
C GLU A 77 -11.22 3.27 3.56
N MET A 78 -9.92 3.51 3.62
CA MET A 78 -9.41 4.78 4.12
C MET A 78 -9.89 5.94 3.26
N ALA A 79 -9.89 5.78 1.94
CA ALA A 79 -10.36 6.83 1.05
C ALA A 79 -11.82 7.17 1.30
N ARG A 80 -12.64 6.16 1.63
CA ARG A 80 -14.06 6.37 1.86
C ARG A 80 -14.37 6.94 3.24
N THR A 81 -13.53 6.66 4.22
CA THR A 81 -13.81 7.05 5.61
C THR A 81 -13.13 8.34 6.03
N GLN A 82 -12.04 8.73 5.37
CA GLN A 82 -11.35 9.95 5.72
C GLN A 82 -12.11 11.14 5.16
N LYS A 83 -12.16 12.22 5.93
CA LYS A 83 -12.79 13.42 5.45
C LYS A 83 -11.96 14.11 4.40
N ARG A 84 -10.65 14.03 4.56
CA ARG A 84 -9.75 14.74 3.68
C ARG A 84 -8.38 14.08 3.72
N VAL A 85 -7.76 13.96 2.55
CA VAL A 85 -6.43 13.39 2.43
C VAL A 85 -5.58 14.38 1.65
N THR A 86 -4.37 14.65 2.13
CA THR A 86 -3.47 15.54 1.41
C THR A 86 -2.70 14.76 0.37
N ALA A 87 -2.44 15.41 -0.76
CA ALA A 87 -1.69 14.81 -1.84
C ALA A 87 -0.18 14.98 -1.69
N LYS A 88 0.24 15.74 -0.69
CA LYS A 88 1.63 16.10 -0.57
C LYS A 88 2.48 14.94 -0.12
N ALA A 89 3.49 14.59 -0.91
CA ALA A 89 4.43 13.56 -0.55
C ALA A 89 5.52 14.16 0.35
N LYS A 90 5.99 13.37 1.30
CA LYS A 90 7.06 13.79 2.18
C LYS A 90 8.33 13.05 1.81
N ALA A 91 9.46 13.72 2.01
CA ALA A 91 10.73 13.05 1.87
C ALA A 91 10.84 11.95 2.89
N VAL A 92 11.42 10.82 2.49
CA VAL A 92 11.47 9.64 3.34
C VAL A 92 12.91 9.14 3.43
N ASP A 93 13.44 9.12 4.65
CA ASP A 93 14.76 8.56 4.90
C ASP A 93 14.75 7.06 4.96
N ASN A 94 13.68 6.51 5.50
CA ASN A 94 13.58 5.07 5.70
C ASN A 94 12.26 4.61 5.11
N GLU A 95 12.33 4.08 3.91
CA GLU A 95 11.13 3.69 3.17
C GLU A 95 10.35 2.58 3.87
N LYS A 96 11.07 1.59 4.39
CA LYS A 96 10.42 0.48 5.02
C LYS A 96 9.66 0.92 6.28
N TYR A 97 10.26 1.77 7.08
CA TYR A 97 9.59 2.28 8.27
C TYR A 97 8.37 3.12 7.90
N ALA A 98 8.53 4.01 6.93
CA ALA A 98 7.44 4.88 6.50
C ALA A 98 6.26 4.06 5.99
N PHE A 99 6.55 3.04 5.19
CA PHE A 99 5.50 2.21 4.64
C PHE A 99 4.84 1.36 5.72
N ARG A 100 5.63 0.88 6.68
CA ARG A 100 5.06 0.14 7.79
C ARG A 100 4.06 1.01 8.57
N CYS A 101 4.42 2.25 8.82
CA CYS A 101 3.51 3.16 9.52
C CYS A 101 2.23 3.38 8.72
N PHE A 102 2.36 3.48 7.40
CA PHE A 102 1.20 3.64 6.55
C PHE A 102 0.31 2.40 6.60
N LEU A 103 0.91 1.20 6.53
CA LEU A 103 0.13 -0.03 6.60
C LEU A 103 -0.62 -0.15 7.90
N LEU A 104 0.01 0.25 9.01
CA LEU A 104 -0.67 0.21 10.30
C LEU A 104 -1.82 1.21 10.35
N ARG A 105 -1.66 2.36 9.76
CA ARG A 105 -2.75 3.33 9.70
C ARG A 105 -3.90 2.84 8.84
N LEU A 106 -3.60 2.04 7.82
CA LEU A 106 -4.66 1.45 7.01
C LEU A 106 -5.44 0.41 7.76
N GLY A 107 -4.90 -0.11 8.86
CA GLY A 107 -5.58 -1.15 9.62
C GLY A 107 -5.00 -2.54 9.43
N LEU A 108 -3.86 -2.64 8.75
CA LEU A 108 -3.21 -3.94 8.56
C LEU A 108 -2.34 -4.25 9.77
N ILE A 109 -2.98 -4.47 10.89
CA ILE A 109 -2.31 -4.69 12.17
C ILE A 109 -2.63 -6.07 12.74
N GLY A 110 -1.80 -6.49 13.69
CA GLY A 110 -2.01 -7.77 14.36
C GLY A 110 -1.43 -8.93 13.59
N ASN A 111 -1.55 -10.11 14.19
CA ASN A 111 -1.00 -11.33 13.60
C ASN A 111 -1.71 -11.72 12.30
N GLU A 112 -2.95 -11.32 12.19
CA GLU A 112 -3.74 -11.61 11.00
C GLU A 112 -3.07 -11.08 9.74
N TYR A 113 -2.42 -9.93 9.84
CA TYR A 113 -1.80 -9.29 8.69
C TYR A 113 -0.29 -9.28 8.74
N LYS A 114 0.29 -10.11 9.61
CA LYS A 114 1.75 -10.13 9.74
C LYS A 114 2.43 -10.51 8.43
N THR A 115 1.96 -11.56 7.79
CA THR A 115 2.52 -12.01 6.53
C THR A 115 2.28 -10.98 5.43
N THR A 116 1.11 -10.37 5.42
CA THR A 116 0.78 -9.33 4.46
C THR A 116 1.76 -8.17 4.56
N ARG A 117 2.03 -7.70 5.78
CA ARG A 117 2.98 -6.61 5.97
C ARG A 117 4.38 -7.00 5.51
N LYS A 118 4.79 -8.22 5.82
CA LYS A 118 6.11 -8.69 5.43
C LYS A 118 6.28 -8.71 3.92
N ILE A 119 5.27 -9.21 3.23
CA ILE A 119 5.31 -9.28 1.77
C ILE A 119 5.35 -7.87 1.17
N LEU A 120 4.52 -6.97 1.68
CA LEU A 120 4.44 -5.63 1.12
C LEU A 120 5.68 -4.78 1.38
N MET A 121 6.44 -5.12 2.41
CA MET A 121 7.65 -4.37 2.73
C MET A 121 8.93 -4.99 2.18
N ALA A 122 8.83 -6.15 1.56
CA ALA A 122 10.03 -6.91 1.16
C ALA A 122 10.90 -6.16 0.17
N ASN A 123 10.31 -5.35 -0.70
CA ASN A 123 11.06 -4.64 -1.74
C ASN A 123 11.54 -3.26 -1.32
N LEU A 124 11.26 -2.86 -0.09
CA LEU A 124 11.63 -1.53 0.37
C LEU A 124 12.95 -1.58 1.13
N SER A 125 13.70 -0.51 1.03
CA SER A 125 14.96 -0.40 1.74
C SER A 125 14.74 0.22 3.11
N GLY A 126 15.70 0.06 4.00
CA GLY A 126 15.65 0.68 5.30
C GLY A 126 15.31 -0.31 6.38
N ASN A 127 14.84 0.22 7.49
CA ASN A 127 14.58 -0.56 8.69
C ASN A 127 13.20 -0.25 9.23
N ALA A 128 12.38 -1.27 9.42
CA ALA A 128 11.00 -1.08 9.86
C ALA A 128 10.89 -0.56 11.27
N SER A 129 11.95 -0.64 12.05
CA SER A 129 11.92 -0.26 13.47
C SER A 129 12.36 1.17 13.74
N PHE A 130 13.03 1.82 12.79
CA PHE A 130 13.59 3.14 13.06
C PHE A 130 13.23 4.12 11.96
N LYS A 131 12.68 5.25 12.38
CA LYS A 131 12.18 6.25 11.46
C LYS A 131 13.25 6.80 10.52
N SER A 132 14.44 7.02 11.02
CA SER A 132 15.50 7.66 10.24
C SER A 132 16.26 6.69 9.34
N GLY A 133 16.00 5.41 9.44
CA GLY A 133 16.75 4.42 8.69
C GLY A 133 18.07 4.05 9.32
N LYS A 134 18.43 4.70 10.42
CA LYS A 134 19.63 4.37 11.14
C LYS A 134 19.27 3.71 12.44
N LYS A 135 20.03 2.72 12.82
CA LYS A 135 19.82 2.11 14.11
C LYS A 135 21.00 2.42 14.98
N LYS A 136 20.73 2.44 16.27
CA LYS A 136 21.82 2.53 17.21
C LYS A 136 22.58 1.24 17.19
N GLU A 137 23.86 1.34 17.39
CA GLU A 137 24.70 0.18 17.33
C GLU A 137 24.23 -0.91 18.22
N ALA A 138 23.77 -0.57 19.39
CA ALA A 138 23.33 -1.56 20.34
C ALA A 138 22.13 -2.34 19.87
N ALA A 139 21.38 -1.80 18.94
CA ALA A 139 20.18 -2.47 18.48
C ALA A 139 20.35 -3.16 17.14
N GLU A 140 21.51 -3.07 16.57
CA GLU A 140 21.66 -3.55 15.23
C GLU A 140 21.38 -4.99 15.02
N HIS A 141 21.95 -5.82 15.86
CA HIS A 141 21.83 -7.24 15.65
C HIS A 141 20.49 -7.78 16.03
N GLU A 142 19.68 -7.00 16.68
CA GLU A 142 18.37 -7.48 17.04
C GLU A 142 17.46 -7.54 15.90
N GLN A 143 17.79 -6.86 14.84
CA GLN A 143 16.91 -6.76 13.78
C GLN A 143 16.90 -7.93 12.89
N GLY A 144 17.89 -8.62 12.91
CA GLY A 144 17.86 -9.76 12.06
C GLY A 144 16.89 -9.65 10.95
#